data_554424471bd9cfe8df64485989530010
#
_entry.id   554424471bd9cfe8df64485989530010
#
_cell.length_a   1.000
_cell.length_b   1.000
_cell.length_c   1.000
_cell.angle_alpha   90.00
_cell.angle_beta   90.00
_cell.angle_gamma   90.00
#
_symmetry.space_group_name_H-M   'P 1'
#
loop_
_entity.id
_entity.type
_entity.pdbx_description
1 polymer ?
#
loop_
_entity_poly.entity_id
_entity_poly.type
_entity_poly.pdbx_seq_one_letter_code
_entity_poly.pdbx_strand_id
1 'polypeptide(L)'
;MARARFDDYLVAAGAVTSGLPVIGRHLEPMVGMAALSVWGVRYLPDFMTSAKTRLSPGAADSRRTHLSGLGDVMTAGMSDVVAADALAQPWPLSDAGAPWRHASRQRQAVFRASVPYGDEPGQLLDVWRRADLSGPAPILVFLPGGAWIFGSRVLQGHALMAHLAELGWVCLSVQYRTSPKHRWPRQIIDVKAAIAWARSNADRYGGDRTFVAVAGCSAGGHMATLVGLTPGDPQWQAGLPASADTSVDAVVSVYGRYDWEDRSTPERARFMDFLERVVVKRPQSCKPDLFRDASPLARVNAAAPPFLVLHGDRDVIIPVGEARSFVERLRATSSNAVGYVELPGAGHGFDLVDGTRTGAAVRAIGLFLEHVHQARPHTSVHAVG
;
A
#
# COMPACT_ATOMS: atom_id res chain seq x y z
N MET A 1 7.75 -30.04 -16.75
CA MET A 1 6.51 -29.67 -16.01
C MET A 1 6.83 -29.68 -14.52
N ALA A 2 6.87 -28.51 -13.88
CA ALA A 2 7.05 -28.45 -12.43
C ALA A 2 5.80 -28.99 -11.75
N ARG A 3 5.96 -29.96 -10.83
CA ARG A 3 4.84 -30.51 -10.05
C ARG A 3 4.27 -29.39 -9.19
N ALA A 4 2.95 -29.18 -9.25
CA ALA A 4 2.23 -28.27 -8.36
C ALA A 4 2.50 -28.67 -6.90
N ARG A 5 2.77 -27.69 -6.05
CA ARG A 5 3.01 -27.90 -4.62
C ARG A 5 1.67 -27.76 -3.86
N PHE A 6 1.63 -28.28 -2.64
CA PHE A 6 0.44 -28.22 -1.79
C PHE A 6 -0.10 -26.79 -1.62
N ASP A 7 0.78 -25.82 -1.54
CA ASP A 7 0.48 -24.39 -1.45
C ASP A 7 -0.29 -23.88 -2.69
N ASP A 8 0.03 -24.41 -3.88
CA ASP A 8 -0.63 -24.07 -5.15
C ASP A 8 -2.09 -24.55 -5.16
N TYR A 9 -2.36 -25.69 -4.48
CA TYR A 9 -3.72 -26.22 -4.33
C TYR A 9 -4.55 -25.44 -3.32
N LEU A 10 -3.95 -24.94 -2.25
CA LEU A 10 -4.65 -24.10 -1.26
C LEU A 10 -5.03 -22.74 -1.83
N VAL A 11 -4.13 -22.13 -2.61
CA VAL A 11 -4.42 -20.88 -3.34
C VAL A 11 -5.52 -21.12 -4.39
N ALA A 12 -5.47 -22.26 -5.09
CA ALA A 12 -6.51 -22.63 -6.05
C ALA A 12 -7.86 -22.91 -5.39
N ALA A 13 -7.88 -23.59 -4.25
CA ALA A 13 -9.10 -23.82 -3.45
C ALA A 13 -9.71 -22.50 -2.96
N GLY A 14 -8.86 -21.55 -2.52
CA GLY A 14 -9.29 -20.21 -2.15
C GLY A 14 -9.92 -19.44 -3.31
N ALA A 15 -9.35 -19.54 -4.50
CA ALA A 15 -9.90 -18.90 -5.68
C ALA A 15 -11.24 -19.52 -6.14
N VAL A 16 -11.43 -20.82 -5.94
CA VAL A 16 -12.72 -21.50 -6.25
C VAL A 16 -13.80 -21.10 -5.26
N THR A 17 -13.49 -21.02 -3.96
CA THR A 17 -14.45 -20.62 -2.92
C THR A 17 -14.86 -19.14 -3.02
N SER A 18 -13.94 -18.25 -3.42
CA SER A 18 -14.25 -16.84 -3.66
C SER A 18 -15.18 -16.62 -4.88
N GLY A 19 -15.27 -17.58 -5.78
CA GLY A 19 -16.17 -17.57 -6.95
C GLY A 19 -17.60 -18.00 -6.69
N LEU A 20 -17.94 -18.44 -5.47
CA LEU A 20 -19.31 -18.87 -5.14
C LEU A 20 -20.26 -17.67 -4.92
N PRO A 21 -21.43 -17.62 -5.61
CA PRO A 21 -22.31 -16.45 -5.64
C PRO A 21 -23.00 -16.20 -4.36
N VAL A 22 -22.84 -15.74 -3.36
CA VAL A 22 -23.44 -15.38 -2.06
C VAL A 22 -22.47 -15.68 -0.89
N ILE A 23 -21.82 -16.82 -0.90
CA ILE A 23 -20.92 -17.27 0.18
C ILE A 23 -19.50 -16.74 -0.06
N GLY A 24 -19.09 -16.58 -1.31
CA GLY A 24 -17.74 -16.12 -1.68
C GLY A 24 -17.37 -14.75 -1.11
N ARG A 25 -18.32 -13.81 -1.05
CA ARG A 25 -18.09 -12.46 -0.49
C ARG A 25 -17.74 -12.46 0.99
N HIS A 26 -18.22 -13.44 1.74
CA HIS A 26 -17.96 -13.57 3.17
C HIS A 26 -16.76 -14.48 3.47
N LEU A 27 -16.46 -15.43 2.58
CA LEU A 27 -15.35 -16.36 2.74
C LEU A 27 -14.02 -15.83 2.16
N GLU A 28 -14.06 -14.90 1.20
CA GLU A 28 -12.86 -14.32 0.58
C GLU A 28 -11.85 -13.77 1.62
N PRO A 29 -12.25 -13.03 2.66
CA PRO A 29 -11.35 -12.61 3.72
C PRO A 29 -10.74 -13.76 4.51
N MET A 30 -11.54 -14.79 4.84
CA MET A 30 -11.08 -15.93 5.63
C MET A 30 -10.14 -16.83 4.85
N VAL A 31 -10.40 -17.01 3.57
CA VAL A 31 -9.57 -17.84 2.68
C VAL A 31 -8.26 -17.13 2.34
N GLY A 32 -8.30 -15.80 2.12
CA GLY A 32 -7.09 -15.00 1.97
C GLY A 32 -6.22 -15.05 3.23
N MET A 33 -6.83 -14.93 4.42
CA MET A 33 -6.12 -15.09 5.69
C MET A 33 -5.56 -16.50 5.88
N ALA A 34 -6.28 -17.54 5.48
CA ALA A 34 -5.80 -18.92 5.52
C ALA A 34 -4.65 -19.15 4.54
N ALA A 35 -4.73 -18.62 3.31
CA ALA A 35 -3.65 -18.70 2.32
C ALA A 35 -2.40 -17.93 2.78
N LEU A 36 -2.57 -16.74 3.37
CA LEU A 36 -1.48 -15.99 4.00
C LEU A 36 -0.93 -16.71 5.22
N SER A 37 -1.77 -17.42 6.00
CA SER A 37 -1.34 -18.20 7.16
C SER A 37 -0.55 -19.43 6.74
N VAL A 38 -0.94 -20.13 5.68
CA VAL A 38 -0.20 -21.29 5.14
C VAL A 38 1.12 -20.83 4.49
N TRP A 39 1.11 -19.70 3.83
CA TRP A 39 2.34 -19.10 3.33
C TRP A 39 3.22 -18.61 4.49
N GLY A 40 2.61 -18.03 5.53
CA GLY A 40 3.25 -17.64 6.78
C GLY A 40 3.80 -18.81 7.59
N VAL A 41 3.15 -20.00 7.58
CA VAL A 41 3.64 -21.23 8.24
C VAL A 41 5.00 -21.66 7.65
N ARG A 42 5.27 -21.39 6.40
CA ARG A 42 6.58 -21.68 5.78
C ARG A 42 7.70 -20.77 6.32
N TYR A 43 7.35 -19.57 6.76
CA TYR A 43 8.22 -18.64 7.48
C TYR A 43 8.07 -18.74 8.99
N LEU A 44 7.25 -19.71 9.47
CA LEU A 44 7.00 -19.94 10.89
C LEU A 44 8.30 -20.14 11.72
N PRO A 45 9.35 -20.84 11.23
CA PRO A 45 10.62 -20.93 11.95
C PRO A 45 11.26 -19.56 12.18
N ASP A 46 11.25 -18.69 11.18
CA ASP A 46 11.81 -17.33 11.27
C ASP A 46 10.90 -16.43 12.11
N PHE A 47 9.58 -16.58 11.95
CA PHE A 47 8.58 -15.92 12.77
C PHE A 47 8.63 -16.40 14.24
N MET A 48 8.78 -17.69 14.51
CA MET A 48 8.94 -18.24 15.84
C MET A 48 10.28 -17.87 16.47
N THR A 49 11.35 -17.77 15.71
CA THR A 49 12.63 -17.25 16.18
C THR A 49 12.49 -15.78 16.57
N SER A 50 11.84 -14.97 15.76
CA SER A 50 11.49 -13.59 16.08
C SER A 50 10.53 -13.49 17.28
N ALA A 51 9.56 -14.39 17.40
CA ALA A 51 8.63 -14.45 18.54
C ALA A 51 9.34 -14.90 19.83
N LYS A 52 10.24 -15.90 19.76
CA LYS A 52 11.07 -16.32 20.91
C LYS A 52 11.97 -15.18 21.37
N THR A 53 12.60 -14.43 20.46
CA THR A 53 13.38 -13.25 20.80
C THR A 53 12.52 -12.16 21.45
N ARG A 54 11.23 -12.04 21.05
CA ARG A 54 10.28 -11.10 21.65
C ARG A 54 9.76 -11.52 23.03
N LEU A 55 9.78 -12.81 23.37
CA LEU A 55 9.30 -13.37 24.63
C LEU A 55 10.41 -13.65 25.65
N SER A 56 11.69 -13.43 25.29
CA SER A 56 12.81 -13.55 26.22
C SER A 56 12.79 -12.42 27.25
N PRO A 57 13.27 -12.66 28.50
CA PRO A 57 13.27 -11.65 29.58
C PRO A 57 13.94 -10.32 29.23
N GLY A 58 14.92 -10.29 28.32
CA GLY A 58 15.55 -9.06 27.79
C GLY A 58 14.75 -8.34 26.70
N ALA A 59 13.64 -8.90 26.23
CA ALA A 59 12.88 -8.32 25.12
C ALA A 59 12.13 -7.03 25.51
N ALA A 60 11.79 -6.86 26.77
CA ALA A 60 11.16 -5.63 27.27
C ALA A 60 12.13 -4.45 27.24
N ASP A 61 13.39 -4.65 27.63
CA ASP A 61 14.44 -3.62 27.53
C ASP A 61 14.84 -3.34 26.09
N SER A 62 14.95 -4.39 25.27
CA SER A 62 15.16 -4.23 23.83
C SER A 62 14.03 -3.47 23.15
N ARG A 63 12.76 -3.69 23.53
CA ARG A 63 11.62 -2.90 23.02
C ARG A 63 11.71 -1.44 23.44
N ARG A 64 12.02 -1.15 24.70
CA ARG A 64 12.17 0.23 25.18
C ARG A 64 13.29 0.96 24.44
N THR A 65 14.43 0.30 24.25
CA THR A 65 15.55 0.87 23.50
C THR A 65 15.20 1.11 22.03
N HIS A 66 14.48 0.21 21.37
CA HIS A 66 14.02 0.40 19.98
C HIS A 66 12.92 1.45 19.84
N LEU A 67 12.16 1.73 20.87
CA LEU A 67 11.12 2.77 20.86
C LEU A 67 11.67 4.14 21.28
N SER A 68 12.71 4.20 22.11
CA SER A 68 13.29 5.48 22.58
C SER A 68 13.88 6.32 21.43
N GLY A 69 14.37 5.69 20.36
CA GLY A 69 14.88 6.37 19.17
C GLY A 69 13.88 6.51 18.01
N LEU A 70 12.66 5.97 18.15
CA LEU A 70 11.69 5.96 17.06
C LEU A 70 11.30 7.37 16.62
N GLY A 71 11.09 8.30 17.56
CA GLY A 71 10.79 9.69 17.26
C GLY A 71 11.88 10.37 16.43
N ASP A 72 13.14 10.14 16.78
CA ASP A 72 14.28 10.70 16.05
C ASP A 72 14.39 10.13 14.64
N VAL A 73 14.17 8.82 14.48
CA VAL A 73 14.14 8.15 13.17
C VAL A 73 13.00 8.71 12.30
N MET A 74 11.80 8.89 12.88
CA MET A 74 10.67 9.49 12.17
C MET A 74 11.00 10.91 11.72
N THR A 75 11.54 11.73 12.60
CA THR A 75 11.91 13.13 12.31
C THR A 75 12.99 13.18 11.21
N ALA A 76 14.05 12.40 11.35
CA ALA A 76 15.14 12.37 10.36
C ALA A 76 14.67 11.90 8.98
N GLY A 77 13.84 10.84 8.92
CA GLY A 77 13.33 10.30 7.66
C GLY A 77 12.32 11.21 6.95
N MET A 78 11.74 12.17 7.66
CA MET A 78 10.73 13.11 7.16
C MET A 78 11.28 14.51 6.86
N SER A 79 12.52 14.84 7.27
CA SER A 79 13.09 16.19 7.19
C SER A 79 13.17 16.77 5.78
N ASP A 80 13.26 15.92 4.76
CA ASP A 80 13.33 16.34 3.36
C ASP A 80 11.94 16.60 2.74
N VAL A 81 10.86 16.21 3.43
CA VAL A 81 9.49 16.19 2.87
C VAL A 81 8.42 16.83 3.76
N VAL A 82 8.80 17.33 4.94
CA VAL A 82 7.88 17.98 5.89
C VAL A 82 8.62 19.12 6.59
N ALA A 83 7.95 20.25 6.82
CA ALA A 83 8.51 21.39 7.49
C ALA A 83 8.91 21.08 8.94
N ALA A 84 9.99 21.72 9.42
CA ALA A 84 10.60 21.44 10.72
C ALA A 84 9.68 21.72 11.92
N ASP A 85 8.83 22.73 11.84
CA ASP A 85 7.84 23.07 12.87
C ASP A 85 6.76 21.98 13.05
N ALA A 86 6.31 21.37 11.96
CA ALA A 86 5.38 20.24 12.00
C ALA A 86 6.04 18.98 12.60
N LEU A 87 7.35 18.77 12.37
CA LEU A 87 8.13 17.67 12.96
C LEU A 87 8.47 17.88 14.43
N ALA A 88 8.45 19.11 14.94
CA ALA A 88 8.75 19.43 16.34
C ALA A 88 7.66 18.92 17.32
N GLN A 89 6.49 18.60 16.84
CA GLN A 89 5.40 18.06 17.66
C GLN A 89 5.71 16.61 18.09
N PRO A 90 5.35 16.20 19.33
CA PRO A 90 5.65 14.84 19.83
C PRO A 90 5.05 13.74 18.99
N TRP A 91 5.83 12.70 18.69
CA TRP A 91 5.33 11.51 18.00
C TRP A 91 4.43 10.67 18.91
N PRO A 92 3.35 10.04 18.40
CA PRO A 92 2.44 9.20 19.17
C PRO A 92 3.09 7.83 19.47
N LEU A 93 3.97 7.77 20.46
CA LEU A 93 4.76 6.58 20.80
C LEU A 93 4.10 5.74 21.92
N SER A 94 2.88 6.07 22.33
CA SER A 94 2.14 5.26 23.30
C SER A 94 1.70 3.92 22.71
N ASP A 95 1.74 2.85 23.51
CA ASP A 95 1.21 1.56 23.09
C ASP A 95 -0.33 1.60 23.08
N ALA A 96 -0.89 1.81 21.90
CA ALA A 96 -2.34 1.79 21.69
C ALA A 96 -2.90 0.36 21.49
N GLY A 97 -2.07 -0.66 21.65
CA GLY A 97 -2.42 -2.05 21.34
C GLY A 97 -2.45 -2.35 19.84
N ALA A 98 -2.78 -3.59 19.49
CA ALA A 98 -2.80 -4.00 18.10
C ALA A 98 -3.90 -3.27 17.30
N PRO A 99 -3.59 -2.64 16.14
CA PRO A 99 -4.53 -1.83 15.36
C PRO A 99 -5.83 -2.55 14.98
N TRP A 100 -5.79 -3.85 14.70
CA TRP A 100 -6.98 -4.63 14.37
C TRP A 100 -8.06 -4.60 15.47
N ARG A 101 -7.68 -4.39 16.73
CA ARG A 101 -8.63 -4.25 17.85
C ARG A 101 -9.50 -3.01 17.75
N HIS A 102 -9.04 -2.00 17.03
CA HIS A 102 -9.74 -0.73 16.82
C HIS A 102 -10.47 -0.64 15.49
N ALA A 103 -10.34 -1.67 14.64
CA ALA A 103 -10.88 -1.67 13.28
C ALA A 103 -12.39 -1.37 13.23
N SER A 104 -13.18 -1.96 14.15
CA SER A 104 -14.63 -1.71 14.21
C SER A 104 -14.96 -0.25 14.52
N ARG A 105 -14.23 0.39 15.44
CA ARG A 105 -14.37 1.81 15.77
C ARG A 105 -13.93 2.69 14.60
N GLN A 106 -12.79 2.40 14.01
CA GLN A 106 -12.24 3.15 12.88
C GLN A 106 -13.17 3.11 11.67
N ARG A 107 -13.85 1.98 11.43
CA ARG A 107 -14.84 1.84 10.36
C ARG A 107 -16.09 2.71 10.52
N GLN A 108 -16.29 3.38 11.64
CA GLN A 108 -17.35 4.40 11.78
C GLN A 108 -17.12 5.61 10.85
N ALA A 109 -15.88 5.83 10.38
CA ALA A 109 -15.57 6.82 9.35
C ALA A 109 -15.95 6.38 7.90
N VAL A 110 -16.44 5.15 7.70
CA VAL A 110 -16.95 4.71 6.39
C VAL A 110 -18.27 5.41 6.09
N PHE A 111 -18.20 6.35 5.18
CA PHE A 111 -19.36 7.13 4.73
C PHE A 111 -20.23 6.35 3.75
N ARG A 112 -19.59 5.62 2.81
CA ARG A 112 -20.28 4.77 1.83
C ARG A 112 -19.45 3.54 1.52
N ALA A 113 -20.05 2.37 1.67
CA ALA A 113 -19.41 1.10 1.37
C ALA A 113 -19.83 0.55 0.01
N SER A 114 -18.95 -0.28 -0.59
CA SER A 114 -19.22 -1.06 -1.81
C SER A 114 -19.64 -0.22 -3.01
N VAL A 115 -18.97 0.92 -3.23
CA VAL A 115 -19.17 1.76 -4.41
C VAL A 115 -18.44 1.12 -5.60
N PRO A 116 -19.10 0.83 -6.72
CA PRO A 116 -18.44 0.32 -7.92
C PRO A 116 -17.62 1.43 -8.59
N TYR A 117 -16.36 1.12 -8.99
CA TYR A 117 -15.53 1.99 -9.81
C TYR A 117 -15.31 1.45 -11.22
N GLY A 118 -15.91 0.30 -11.55
CA GLY A 118 -15.91 -0.34 -12.86
C GLY A 118 -17.01 -1.38 -12.94
N ASP A 119 -17.10 -2.06 -14.08
CA ASP A 119 -18.20 -2.98 -14.39
C ASP A 119 -18.03 -4.38 -13.81
N GLU A 120 -16.83 -4.72 -13.32
CA GLU A 120 -16.53 -6.05 -12.81
C GLU A 120 -16.86 -6.17 -11.31
N PRO A 121 -17.36 -7.33 -10.84
CA PRO A 121 -17.79 -7.51 -9.45
C PRO A 121 -16.71 -7.25 -8.39
N GLY A 122 -15.42 -7.41 -8.76
CA GLY A 122 -14.29 -7.15 -7.87
C GLY A 122 -13.82 -5.70 -7.85
N GLN A 123 -14.40 -4.82 -8.69
CA GLN A 123 -14.03 -3.40 -8.80
C GLN A 123 -14.91 -2.55 -7.87
N LEU A 124 -14.66 -2.67 -6.56
CA LEU A 124 -15.41 -1.98 -5.51
C LEU A 124 -14.45 -1.14 -4.64
N LEU A 125 -14.96 -0.04 -4.09
CA LEU A 125 -14.27 0.74 -3.09
C LEU A 125 -15.20 1.14 -1.94
N ASP A 126 -14.60 1.44 -0.77
CA ASP A 126 -15.30 2.06 0.35
C ASP A 126 -14.81 3.50 0.47
N VAL A 127 -15.75 4.43 0.62
CA VAL A 127 -15.48 5.86 0.82
C VAL A 127 -15.45 6.15 2.31
N TRP A 128 -14.34 6.71 2.80
CA TRP A 128 -14.13 7.13 4.17
C TRP A 128 -14.02 8.64 4.23
N ARG A 129 -14.76 9.26 5.11
CA ARG A 129 -14.70 10.70 5.39
C ARG A 129 -15.49 11.03 6.64
N ARG A 130 -15.27 12.19 7.21
CA ARG A 130 -16.17 12.74 8.26
C ARG A 130 -17.53 13.12 7.66
N ALA A 131 -18.59 13.01 8.47
CA ALA A 131 -19.95 13.26 8.00
C ALA A 131 -20.21 14.75 7.68
N ASP A 132 -19.56 15.63 8.44
CA ASP A 132 -19.70 17.10 8.40
C ASP A 132 -18.65 17.76 7.47
N LEU A 133 -18.11 17.04 6.51
CA LEU A 133 -17.18 17.59 5.54
C LEU A 133 -17.83 18.71 4.74
N SER A 134 -17.24 19.90 4.82
CA SER A 134 -17.65 21.09 4.09
C SER A 134 -16.60 21.49 3.06
N GLY A 135 -16.96 21.54 1.79
CA GLY A 135 -16.09 21.91 0.70
C GLY A 135 -15.25 20.75 0.13
N PRO A 136 -14.52 21.02 -0.95
CA PRO A 136 -13.68 20.02 -1.62
C PRO A 136 -12.51 19.62 -0.71
N ALA A 137 -12.29 18.32 -0.57
CA ALA A 137 -11.26 17.70 0.27
C ALA A 137 -10.24 16.93 -0.55
N PRO A 138 -8.95 16.92 -0.19
CA PRO A 138 -7.97 16.10 -0.87
C PRO A 138 -8.34 14.61 -0.81
N ILE A 139 -7.95 13.87 -1.85
CA ILE A 139 -8.33 12.47 -2.00
C ILE A 139 -7.12 11.57 -1.73
N LEU A 140 -7.31 10.52 -0.92
CA LEU A 140 -6.38 9.40 -0.83
C LEU A 140 -7.01 8.14 -1.45
N VAL A 141 -6.33 7.51 -2.40
CA VAL A 141 -6.62 6.15 -2.88
C VAL A 141 -5.75 5.17 -2.11
N PHE A 142 -6.35 4.31 -1.28
CA PHE A 142 -5.63 3.32 -0.48
C PHE A 142 -5.70 1.93 -1.10
N LEU A 143 -4.55 1.27 -1.26
CA LEU A 143 -4.37 -0.04 -1.86
C LEU A 143 -3.94 -1.07 -0.80
N PRO A 144 -4.79 -2.05 -0.47
CA PRO A 144 -4.42 -3.07 0.50
C PRO A 144 -3.34 -4.01 -0.03
N GLY A 145 -2.59 -4.60 0.90
CA GLY A 145 -1.66 -5.70 0.63
C GLY A 145 -2.35 -7.02 0.35
N GLY A 146 -1.56 -8.09 0.21
CA GLY A 146 -2.05 -9.46 0.02
C GLY A 146 -1.42 -10.18 -1.17
N ALA A 147 -0.15 -9.92 -1.47
CA ALA A 147 0.66 -10.63 -2.48
C ALA A 147 -0.01 -10.77 -3.86
N TRP A 148 -0.85 -9.80 -4.26
CA TRP A 148 -1.65 -9.78 -5.51
C TRP A 148 -2.65 -10.94 -5.63
N ILE A 149 -2.75 -11.82 -4.64
CA ILE A 149 -3.70 -12.95 -4.56
C ILE A 149 -4.87 -12.67 -3.61
N PHE A 150 -4.73 -11.63 -2.83
CA PHE A 150 -5.72 -11.10 -1.93
C PHE A 150 -5.66 -9.56 -1.98
N GLY A 151 -6.76 -8.87 -1.82
CA GLY A 151 -6.78 -7.40 -1.94
C GLY A 151 -8.11 -6.85 -1.43
N SER A 152 -8.39 -7.04 -0.13
CA SER A 152 -9.68 -6.67 0.45
C SER A 152 -9.65 -5.25 1.03
N ARG A 153 -10.56 -4.41 0.56
CA ARG A 153 -10.80 -3.05 1.05
C ARG A 153 -11.22 -2.97 2.53
N VAL A 154 -11.56 -4.11 3.15
CA VAL A 154 -12.13 -4.15 4.51
C VAL A 154 -11.15 -4.63 5.58
N LEU A 155 -9.89 -4.93 5.26
CA LEU A 155 -8.96 -5.54 6.21
C LEU A 155 -7.79 -4.66 6.63
N GLN A 156 -7.37 -3.69 5.83
CA GLN A 156 -6.13 -2.96 6.06
C GLN A 156 -6.31 -1.45 5.88
N GLY A 157 -5.38 -0.65 6.45
CA GLY A 157 -5.36 0.81 6.30
C GLY A 157 -6.38 1.56 7.15
N HIS A 158 -7.13 0.88 8.01
CA HIS A 158 -8.21 1.51 8.79
C HIS A 158 -7.71 2.67 9.65
N ALA A 159 -6.58 2.51 10.35
CA ALA A 159 -6.00 3.56 11.19
C ALA A 159 -5.63 4.80 10.36
N LEU A 160 -5.02 4.59 9.19
CA LEU A 160 -4.66 5.69 8.29
C LEU A 160 -5.88 6.40 7.74
N MET A 161 -6.85 5.64 7.21
CA MET A 161 -8.05 6.24 6.60
C MET A 161 -8.94 6.94 7.62
N ALA A 162 -9.05 6.41 8.85
CA ALA A 162 -9.77 7.08 9.92
C ALA A 162 -9.09 8.38 10.33
N HIS A 163 -7.76 8.36 10.49
CA HIS A 163 -6.98 9.56 10.82
C HIS A 163 -7.10 10.64 9.75
N LEU A 164 -6.95 10.29 8.48
CA LEU A 164 -7.09 11.25 7.38
C LEU A 164 -8.54 11.77 7.24
N ALA A 165 -9.54 10.91 7.47
CA ALA A 165 -10.93 11.35 7.51
C ALA A 165 -11.17 12.39 8.61
N GLU A 166 -10.57 12.22 9.81
CA GLU A 166 -10.60 13.21 10.89
C GLU A 166 -9.92 14.53 10.49
N LEU A 167 -8.85 14.48 9.70
CA LEU A 167 -8.17 15.65 9.11
C LEU A 167 -8.97 16.29 7.95
N GLY A 168 -10.09 15.71 7.55
CA GLY A 168 -10.95 16.25 6.50
C GLY A 168 -10.68 15.73 5.10
N TRP A 169 -9.96 14.62 4.96
CA TRP A 169 -9.72 13.94 3.69
C TRP A 169 -10.88 13.02 3.27
N VAL A 170 -11.00 12.81 1.96
CA VAL A 170 -11.78 11.72 1.39
C VAL A 170 -10.85 10.57 1.05
N CYS A 171 -11.00 9.40 1.73
CA CYS A 171 -10.17 8.24 1.46
C CYS A 171 -11.00 7.16 0.75
N LEU A 172 -10.41 6.54 -0.26
CA LEU A 172 -11.01 5.49 -1.08
C LEU A 172 -10.24 4.19 -0.87
N SER A 173 -10.80 3.27 -0.06
CA SER A 173 -10.21 1.94 0.13
C SER A 173 -10.60 1.05 -1.04
N VAL A 174 -9.63 0.69 -1.89
CA VAL A 174 -9.86 -0.01 -3.16
C VAL A 174 -9.75 -1.52 -3.00
N GLN A 175 -10.70 -2.25 -3.55
CA GLN A 175 -10.57 -3.67 -3.84
C GLN A 175 -10.26 -3.82 -5.32
N TYR A 176 -9.29 -4.66 -5.66
CA TYR A 176 -8.88 -4.96 -7.03
C TYR A 176 -8.97 -6.47 -7.29
N ARG A 177 -9.13 -6.86 -8.55
CA ARG A 177 -9.17 -8.27 -8.95
C ARG A 177 -7.82 -8.93 -8.76
N THR A 178 -7.80 -10.18 -8.27
CA THR A 178 -6.61 -10.85 -7.76
C THR A 178 -6.29 -12.14 -8.51
N SER A 179 -5.03 -12.54 -8.46
CA SER A 179 -4.54 -13.84 -8.93
C SER A 179 -4.99 -14.96 -7.98
N PRO A 180 -5.07 -16.19 -8.43
CA PRO A 180 -4.77 -16.69 -9.77
C PRO A 180 -5.92 -16.55 -10.78
N LYS A 181 -7.10 -16.07 -10.36
CA LYS A 181 -8.27 -15.88 -11.25
C LYS A 181 -7.97 -14.81 -12.30
N HIS A 182 -7.42 -13.70 -11.86
CA HIS A 182 -7.05 -12.56 -12.71
C HIS A 182 -5.54 -12.33 -12.61
N ARG A 183 -4.79 -12.83 -13.60
CA ARG A 183 -3.34 -12.70 -13.63
C ARG A 183 -2.89 -11.25 -13.83
N TRP A 184 -1.65 -10.94 -13.42
CA TRP A 184 -0.98 -9.70 -13.77
C TRP A 184 -0.98 -9.48 -15.30
N PRO A 185 -1.28 -8.25 -15.80
CA PRO A 185 -1.33 -6.97 -15.08
C PRO A 185 -2.75 -6.50 -14.66
N ARG A 186 -3.72 -7.40 -14.48
CA ARG A 186 -5.09 -6.99 -14.17
C ARG A 186 -5.20 -6.15 -12.89
N GLN A 187 -4.37 -6.42 -11.90
CA GLN A 187 -4.34 -5.71 -10.64
C GLN A 187 -4.00 -4.22 -10.82
N ILE A 188 -2.94 -3.91 -11.56
CA ILE A 188 -2.53 -2.52 -11.78
C ILE A 188 -3.51 -1.78 -12.70
N ILE A 189 -4.14 -2.46 -13.66
CA ILE A 189 -5.19 -1.89 -14.51
C ILE A 189 -6.39 -1.48 -13.66
N ASP A 190 -6.81 -2.32 -12.70
CA ASP A 190 -7.90 -1.99 -11.79
C ASP A 190 -7.55 -0.81 -10.88
N VAL A 191 -6.32 -0.73 -10.40
CA VAL A 191 -5.84 0.40 -9.60
C VAL A 191 -5.89 1.70 -10.41
N LYS A 192 -5.43 1.69 -11.65
CA LYS A 192 -5.52 2.85 -12.53
C LYS A 192 -6.98 3.23 -12.83
N ALA A 193 -7.86 2.24 -13.00
CA ALA A 193 -9.30 2.50 -13.14
C ALA A 193 -9.89 3.18 -11.89
N ALA A 194 -9.49 2.77 -10.69
CA ALA A 194 -9.93 3.40 -9.44
C ALA A 194 -9.44 4.85 -9.31
N ILE A 195 -8.22 5.15 -9.76
CA ILE A 195 -7.68 6.52 -9.78
C ILE A 195 -8.43 7.40 -10.79
N ALA A 196 -8.63 6.91 -12.01
CA ALA A 196 -9.43 7.61 -13.02
C ALA A 196 -10.87 7.84 -12.54
N TRP A 197 -11.44 6.86 -11.83
CA TRP A 197 -12.75 7.01 -11.19
C TRP A 197 -12.72 8.11 -10.11
N ALA A 198 -11.70 8.16 -9.27
CA ALA A 198 -11.54 9.19 -8.25
C ALA A 198 -11.49 10.59 -8.87
N ARG A 199 -10.69 10.78 -9.91
CA ARG A 199 -10.59 12.03 -10.68
C ARG A 199 -11.94 12.46 -11.31
N SER A 200 -12.81 11.49 -11.64
CA SER A 200 -14.06 11.76 -12.35
C SER A 200 -15.30 11.82 -11.45
N ASN A 201 -15.26 11.22 -10.25
CA ASN A 201 -16.47 10.97 -9.47
C ASN A 201 -16.37 11.36 -7.98
N ALA A 202 -15.18 11.61 -7.44
CA ALA A 202 -15.05 11.80 -5.99
C ALA A 202 -15.69 13.10 -5.48
N ASP A 203 -15.97 14.06 -6.36
CA ASP A 203 -16.76 15.26 -6.05
C ASP A 203 -18.14 14.93 -5.48
N ARG A 204 -18.76 13.82 -5.92
CA ARG A 204 -20.03 13.31 -5.35
C ARG A 204 -19.92 12.98 -3.84
N TYR A 205 -18.71 12.81 -3.36
CA TYR A 205 -18.40 12.48 -1.98
C TYR A 205 -17.64 13.63 -1.27
N GLY A 206 -17.55 14.81 -1.89
CA GLY A 206 -16.84 15.97 -1.35
C GLY A 206 -15.33 15.96 -1.63
N GLY A 207 -14.84 15.08 -2.51
CA GLY A 207 -13.43 15.04 -2.88
C GLY A 207 -13.03 16.10 -3.92
N ASP A 208 -11.83 16.65 -3.76
CA ASP A 208 -11.19 17.51 -4.75
C ASP A 208 -10.48 16.67 -5.81
N ARG A 209 -11.10 16.56 -6.99
CA ARG A 209 -10.53 15.80 -8.11
C ARG A 209 -9.18 16.32 -8.61
N THR A 210 -8.76 17.52 -8.23
CA THR A 210 -7.49 18.12 -8.64
C THR A 210 -6.32 17.65 -7.78
N PHE A 211 -6.58 16.99 -6.64
CA PHE A 211 -5.55 16.40 -5.79
C PHE A 211 -5.89 14.95 -5.41
N VAL A 212 -5.15 14.02 -5.96
CA VAL A 212 -5.30 12.58 -5.69
C VAL A 212 -3.96 11.98 -5.30
N ALA A 213 -3.79 11.63 -4.05
CA ALA A 213 -2.67 10.87 -3.54
C ALA A 213 -2.98 9.36 -3.57
N VAL A 214 -1.94 8.53 -3.62
CA VAL A 214 -2.05 7.08 -3.49
C VAL A 214 -1.20 6.56 -2.33
N ALA A 215 -1.74 5.66 -1.53
CA ALA A 215 -1.00 4.93 -0.51
C ALA A 215 -1.27 3.44 -0.61
N GLY A 216 -0.30 2.61 -0.24
CA GLY A 216 -0.54 1.17 -0.19
C GLY A 216 0.49 0.42 0.64
N CYS A 217 0.12 -0.81 1.02
CA CYS A 217 0.91 -1.69 1.86
C CYS A 217 1.33 -2.95 1.08
N SER A 218 2.58 -3.41 1.19
CA SER A 218 3.04 -4.66 0.57
C SER A 218 2.79 -4.69 -0.95
N ALA A 219 1.99 -5.61 -1.47
CA ALA A 219 1.54 -5.62 -2.87
C ALA A 219 0.83 -4.31 -3.27
N GLY A 220 0.07 -3.69 -2.34
CA GLY A 220 -0.51 -2.37 -2.53
C GLY A 220 0.54 -1.27 -2.60
N GLY A 221 1.59 -1.35 -1.78
CA GLY A 221 2.76 -0.45 -1.83
C GLY A 221 3.51 -0.53 -3.15
N HIS A 222 3.70 -1.75 -3.66
CA HIS A 222 4.22 -1.97 -5.01
C HIS A 222 3.38 -1.27 -6.07
N MET A 223 2.06 -1.48 -6.08
CA MET A 223 1.16 -0.89 -7.08
C MET A 223 1.03 0.63 -6.93
N ALA A 224 1.02 1.15 -5.69
CA ALA A 224 1.04 2.60 -5.44
C ALA A 224 2.30 3.24 -6.03
N THR A 225 3.46 2.61 -5.81
CA THR A 225 4.74 3.05 -6.38
C THR A 225 4.70 3.02 -7.91
N LEU A 226 4.26 1.91 -8.49
CA LEU A 226 4.22 1.73 -9.94
C LEU A 226 3.27 2.73 -10.62
N VAL A 227 2.11 3.01 -10.02
CA VAL A 227 1.17 4.03 -10.52
C VAL A 227 1.82 5.42 -10.56
N GLY A 228 2.50 5.83 -9.47
CA GLY A 228 3.19 7.12 -9.42
C GLY A 228 4.29 7.27 -10.48
N LEU A 229 4.94 6.17 -10.84
CA LEU A 229 6.01 6.14 -11.84
C LEU A 229 5.52 5.99 -13.28
N THR A 230 4.24 5.68 -13.50
CA THR A 230 3.68 5.37 -14.83
C THR A 230 2.37 6.10 -15.11
N PRO A 231 2.30 7.44 -14.89
CA PRO A 231 1.08 8.18 -15.23
C PRO A 231 0.81 8.08 -16.73
N GLY A 232 -0.46 7.86 -17.11
CA GLY A 232 -0.86 7.81 -18.51
C GLY A 232 -0.30 6.65 -19.34
N ASP A 233 0.44 5.70 -18.76
CA ASP A 233 1.06 4.59 -19.51
C ASP A 233 -0.03 3.68 -20.12
N PRO A 234 -0.16 3.63 -21.47
CA PRO A 234 -1.23 2.90 -22.13
C PRO A 234 -1.17 1.38 -21.88
N GLN A 235 0.00 0.83 -21.54
CA GLN A 235 0.17 -0.58 -21.21
C GLN A 235 -0.71 -0.99 -20.02
N TRP A 236 -0.94 -0.06 -19.07
CA TRP A 236 -1.69 -0.30 -17.86
C TRP A 236 -3.10 0.34 -17.85
N GLN A 237 -3.55 0.89 -18.98
CA GLN A 237 -4.84 1.59 -19.10
C GLN A 237 -5.85 0.85 -19.99
N ALA A 238 -5.68 -0.46 -20.18
CA ALA A 238 -6.61 -1.25 -20.99
C ALA A 238 -8.04 -1.14 -20.45
N GLY A 239 -8.98 -0.74 -21.33
CA GLY A 239 -10.39 -0.55 -21.01
C GLY A 239 -10.73 0.83 -20.43
N LEU A 240 -9.75 1.72 -20.23
CA LEU A 240 -10.02 3.11 -19.86
C LEU A 240 -10.17 3.98 -21.12
N PRO A 241 -10.98 5.06 -21.05
CA PRO A 241 -10.98 6.09 -22.09
C PRO A 241 -9.59 6.69 -22.30
N ALA A 242 -9.25 7.09 -23.51
CA ALA A 242 -7.97 7.74 -23.82
C ALA A 242 -7.75 9.04 -23.00
N SER A 243 -8.82 9.71 -22.59
CA SER A 243 -8.82 10.90 -21.74
C SER A 243 -8.72 10.61 -20.25
N ALA A 244 -8.65 9.34 -19.82
CA ALA A 244 -8.62 8.99 -18.41
C ALA A 244 -7.32 9.48 -17.75
N ASP A 245 -7.44 10.34 -16.75
CA ASP A 245 -6.31 10.79 -15.95
C ASP A 245 -6.02 9.75 -14.85
N THR A 246 -4.87 9.10 -14.94
CA THR A 246 -4.37 8.13 -13.96
C THR A 246 -3.14 8.64 -13.20
N SER A 247 -2.86 9.95 -13.28
CA SER A 247 -1.79 10.59 -12.52
C SER A 247 -2.14 10.68 -11.03
N VAL A 248 -1.10 10.76 -10.20
CA VAL A 248 -1.23 11.00 -8.76
C VAL A 248 -0.27 12.10 -8.32
N ASP A 249 -0.71 12.86 -7.31
CA ASP A 249 0.01 14.04 -6.83
C ASP A 249 1.01 13.70 -5.71
N ALA A 250 0.85 12.56 -5.04
CA ALA A 250 1.76 12.04 -4.03
C ALA A 250 1.65 10.52 -3.93
N VAL A 251 2.74 9.86 -3.53
CA VAL A 251 2.80 8.41 -3.33
C VAL A 251 3.31 8.08 -1.94
N VAL A 252 2.60 7.16 -1.25
CA VAL A 252 3.06 6.55 -0.02
C VAL A 252 3.18 5.05 -0.19
N SER A 253 4.39 4.51 -0.01
CA SER A 253 4.65 3.08 -0.08
C SER A 253 5.07 2.53 1.28
N VAL A 254 4.26 1.65 1.83
CA VAL A 254 4.51 1.01 3.13
C VAL A 254 4.94 -0.42 2.88
N TYR A 255 6.19 -0.75 3.22
CA TYR A 255 6.86 -2.04 2.99
C TYR A 255 6.52 -2.66 1.63
N GLY A 256 6.58 -1.83 0.56
CA GLY A 256 6.33 -2.25 -0.81
C GLY A 256 7.43 -3.15 -1.38
N ARG A 257 7.10 -3.85 -2.45
CA ARG A 257 8.06 -4.59 -3.28
C ARG A 257 8.49 -3.69 -4.44
N TYR A 258 9.80 -3.61 -4.71
CA TYR A 258 10.32 -2.65 -5.70
C TYR A 258 11.04 -3.29 -6.88
N ASP A 259 11.40 -4.58 -6.77
CA ASP A 259 12.12 -5.29 -7.81
C ASP A 259 11.46 -6.64 -8.15
N TRP A 260 11.06 -6.81 -9.41
CA TRP A 260 10.47 -8.01 -9.99
C TRP A 260 11.40 -8.72 -10.97
N GLU A 261 12.70 -8.45 -10.92
CA GLU A 261 13.68 -9.05 -11.84
C GLU A 261 14.74 -9.87 -11.11
N ASP A 262 15.10 -9.45 -9.89
CA ASP A 262 16.23 -9.99 -9.16
C ASP A 262 15.99 -11.40 -8.59
N ARG A 263 16.94 -12.31 -8.88
CA ARG A 263 17.00 -13.69 -8.39
C ARG A 263 18.31 -13.97 -7.64
N SER A 264 19.05 -12.93 -7.23
CA SER A 264 20.41 -13.04 -6.70
C SER A 264 20.52 -13.84 -5.39
N THR A 265 19.44 -13.89 -4.61
CA THR A 265 19.38 -14.70 -3.38
C THR A 265 18.33 -15.79 -3.45
N PRO A 266 18.43 -16.84 -2.63
CA PRO A 266 17.41 -17.89 -2.57
C PRO A 266 16.00 -17.35 -2.25
N GLU A 267 15.89 -16.33 -1.43
CA GLU A 267 14.62 -15.67 -1.07
C GLU A 267 14.03 -14.96 -2.28
N ARG A 268 14.83 -14.19 -3.02
CA ARG A 268 14.43 -13.49 -4.23
C ARG A 268 14.05 -14.46 -5.33
N ALA A 269 14.82 -15.52 -5.52
CA ALA A 269 14.50 -16.58 -6.48
C ALA A 269 13.15 -17.26 -6.16
N ARG A 270 12.87 -17.58 -4.88
CA ARG A 270 11.57 -18.13 -4.46
C ARG A 270 10.41 -17.16 -4.70
N PHE A 271 10.63 -15.89 -4.46
CA PHE A 271 9.63 -14.87 -4.76
C PHE A 271 9.33 -14.78 -6.26
N MET A 272 10.36 -14.76 -7.09
CA MET A 272 10.20 -14.76 -8.55
C MET A 272 9.46 -16.02 -9.04
N ASP A 273 9.76 -17.17 -8.48
CA ASP A 273 9.03 -18.43 -8.77
C ASP A 273 7.55 -18.33 -8.39
N PHE A 274 7.24 -17.64 -7.28
CA PHE A 274 5.85 -17.36 -6.90
C PHE A 274 5.16 -16.45 -7.91
N LEU A 275 5.81 -15.36 -8.33
CA LEU A 275 5.27 -14.48 -9.36
C LEU A 275 4.96 -15.22 -10.66
N GLU A 276 5.93 -16.01 -11.15
CA GLU A 276 5.78 -16.78 -12.39
C GLU A 276 4.63 -17.78 -12.36
N ARG A 277 4.47 -18.48 -11.24
CA ARG A 277 3.47 -19.55 -11.13
C ARG A 277 2.08 -19.06 -10.78
N VAL A 278 1.98 -18.05 -9.92
CA VAL A 278 0.71 -17.65 -9.30
C VAL A 278 0.19 -16.31 -9.83
N VAL A 279 1.06 -15.30 -9.86
CA VAL A 279 0.64 -13.92 -10.13
C VAL A 279 0.60 -13.63 -11.62
N VAL A 280 1.71 -13.85 -12.31
CA VAL A 280 1.88 -13.58 -13.75
C VAL A 280 1.42 -14.76 -14.60
N LYS A 281 1.63 -15.97 -14.10
CA LYS A 281 1.38 -17.24 -14.80
C LYS A 281 2.16 -17.36 -16.13
N ARG A 282 3.35 -16.80 -16.15
CA ARG A 282 4.31 -16.87 -17.25
C ARG A 282 5.73 -16.85 -16.68
N PRO A 283 6.66 -17.64 -17.22
CA PRO A 283 8.06 -17.53 -16.86
C PRO A 283 8.65 -16.17 -17.26
N GLN A 284 9.53 -15.64 -16.44
CA GLN A 284 10.28 -14.40 -16.74
C GLN A 284 11.09 -14.54 -18.04
N SER A 285 11.69 -15.70 -18.27
CA SER A 285 12.43 -16.00 -19.50
C SER A 285 11.60 -15.89 -20.79
N CYS A 286 10.27 -16.09 -20.70
CA CYS A 286 9.36 -15.94 -21.84
C CYS A 286 8.80 -14.52 -22.02
N LYS A 287 8.80 -13.73 -20.96
CA LYS A 287 8.22 -12.35 -20.93
C LYS A 287 9.05 -11.43 -20.04
N PRO A 288 10.36 -11.26 -20.31
CA PRO A 288 11.23 -10.43 -19.44
C PRO A 288 10.74 -9.00 -19.32
N ASP A 289 10.23 -8.39 -20.39
CA ASP A 289 9.75 -7.02 -20.39
C ASP A 289 8.56 -6.82 -19.44
N LEU A 290 7.67 -7.83 -19.33
CA LEU A 290 6.52 -7.74 -18.41
C LEU A 290 6.98 -7.65 -16.94
N PHE A 291 8.05 -8.35 -16.57
CA PHE A 291 8.61 -8.29 -15.22
C PHE A 291 9.38 -6.99 -14.98
N ARG A 292 10.15 -6.53 -15.99
CA ARG A 292 10.83 -5.23 -15.95
C ARG A 292 9.82 -4.09 -15.82
N ASP A 293 8.76 -4.10 -16.63
CA ASP A 293 7.72 -3.07 -16.60
C ASP A 293 6.94 -3.07 -15.28
N ALA A 294 6.80 -4.24 -14.64
CA ALA A 294 6.21 -4.39 -13.33
C ALA A 294 7.18 -4.08 -12.16
N SER A 295 8.46 -3.85 -12.43
CA SER A 295 9.48 -3.53 -11.43
C SER A 295 9.54 -2.02 -11.19
N PRO A 296 9.08 -1.46 -10.05
CA PRO A 296 9.19 -0.04 -9.77
C PRO A 296 10.61 0.50 -9.91
N LEU A 297 11.61 -0.27 -9.51
CA LEU A 297 13.03 0.12 -9.62
C LEU A 297 13.43 0.40 -11.08
N ALA A 298 12.91 -0.36 -12.03
CA ALA A 298 13.16 -0.17 -13.47
C ALA A 298 12.37 1.01 -14.07
N ARG A 299 11.35 1.51 -13.37
CA ARG A 299 10.45 2.58 -13.85
C ARG A 299 10.75 3.95 -13.23
N VAL A 300 11.75 4.07 -12.38
CA VAL A 300 12.17 5.34 -11.76
C VAL A 300 12.50 6.36 -12.86
N ASN A 301 11.95 7.56 -12.74
CA ASN A 301 12.12 8.64 -13.71
C ASN A 301 12.10 10.03 -13.02
N ALA A 302 12.54 11.06 -13.73
CA ALA A 302 12.66 12.42 -13.20
C ALA A 302 11.31 13.08 -12.85
N ALA A 303 10.23 12.66 -13.51
CA ALA A 303 8.89 13.21 -13.32
C ALA A 303 8.10 12.50 -12.19
N ALA A 304 8.73 11.59 -11.45
CA ALA A 304 8.09 10.92 -10.32
C ALA A 304 7.54 11.97 -9.32
N PRO A 305 6.30 11.83 -8.83
CA PRO A 305 5.73 12.76 -7.85
C PRO A 305 6.49 12.70 -6.52
N PRO A 306 6.18 13.56 -5.53
CA PRO A 306 6.69 13.40 -4.16
C PRO A 306 6.38 12.01 -3.59
N PHE A 307 7.37 11.39 -2.94
CA PHE A 307 7.28 10.05 -2.36
C PHE A 307 7.54 10.06 -0.86
N LEU A 308 6.79 9.22 -0.13
CA LEU A 308 7.14 8.76 1.21
C LEU A 308 7.21 7.24 1.21
N VAL A 309 8.36 6.70 1.57
CA VAL A 309 8.58 5.25 1.72
C VAL A 309 8.79 4.92 3.20
N LEU A 310 7.99 3.99 3.74
CA LEU A 310 8.15 3.46 5.08
C LEU A 310 8.43 1.96 5.00
N HIS A 311 9.47 1.47 5.69
CA HIS A 311 9.83 0.05 5.68
C HIS A 311 10.37 -0.39 7.03
N GLY A 312 10.05 -1.61 7.47
CA GLY A 312 10.59 -2.15 8.71
C GLY A 312 11.97 -2.78 8.51
N ASP A 313 12.90 -2.51 9.40
CA ASP A 313 14.28 -3.06 9.33
C ASP A 313 14.34 -4.57 9.56
N ARG A 314 13.26 -5.16 10.12
CA ARG A 314 13.13 -6.61 10.39
C ARG A 314 12.08 -7.27 9.51
N ASP A 315 11.81 -6.70 8.34
CA ASP A 315 10.92 -7.32 7.36
C ASP A 315 11.60 -8.53 6.74
N VAL A 316 11.09 -9.74 7.07
CA VAL A 316 11.60 -11.03 6.56
C VAL A 316 10.92 -11.45 5.26
N ILE A 317 9.86 -10.77 4.84
CA ILE A 317 9.10 -11.07 3.61
C ILE A 317 9.63 -10.25 2.45
N ILE A 318 9.83 -8.94 2.69
CA ILE A 318 10.44 -8.02 1.73
C ILE A 318 11.65 -7.39 2.42
N PRO A 319 12.86 -7.85 2.12
CA PRO A 319 14.06 -7.33 2.76
C PRO A 319 14.19 -5.80 2.60
N VAL A 320 14.48 -5.10 3.68
CA VAL A 320 14.60 -3.63 3.72
C VAL A 320 15.61 -3.08 2.69
N GLY A 321 16.57 -3.89 2.28
CA GLY A 321 17.53 -3.56 1.21
C GLY A 321 16.86 -3.19 -0.11
N GLU A 322 15.69 -3.74 -0.43
CA GLU A 322 14.94 -3.32 -1.63
C GLU A 322 14.44 -1.88 -1.52
N ALA A 323 13.91 -1.50 -0.35
CA ALA A 323 13.47 -0.13 -0.12
C ALA A 323 14.62 0.86 -0.19
N ARG A 324 15.78 0.50 0.40
CA ARG A 324 17.00 1.32 0.35
C ARG A 324 17.46 1.56 -1.10
N SER A 325 17.57 0.49 -1.88
CA SER A 325 17.99 0.60 -3.30
C SER A 325 17.00 1.41 -4.14
N PHE A 326 15.70 1.22 -3.89
CA PHE A 326 14.65 1.99 -4.57
C PHE A 326 14.74 3.49 -4.23
N VAL A 327 14.83 3.83 -2.94
CA VAL A 327 14.91 5.22 -2.46
C VAL A 327 16.18 5.90 -2.96
N GLU A 328 17.32 5.22 -2.91
CA GLU A 328 18.59 5.72 -3.45
C GLU A 328 18.44 6.08 -4.93
N ARG A 329 17.91 5.15 -5.74
CA ARG A 329 17.66 5.36 -7.16
C ARG A 329 16.68 6.51 -7.41
N LEU A 330 15.59 6.56 -6.63
CA LEU A 330 14.57 7.59 -6.77
C LEU A 330 15.13 8.99 -6.42
N ARG A 331 15.88 9.13 -5.33
CA ARG A 331 16.55 10.38 -4.93
C ARG A 331 17.58 10.86 -5.95
N ALA A 332 18.28 9.92 -6.60
CA ALA A 332 19.25 10.24 -7.64
C ALA A 332 18.61 10.70 -8.97
N THR A 333 17.31 10.43 -9.17
CA THR A 333 16.66 10.61 -10.48
C THR A 333 15.50 11.61 -10.43
N SER A 334 14.67 11.59 -9.37
CA SER A 334 13.49 12.45 -9.26
C SER A 334 13.87 13.89 -8.94
N SER A 335 13.14 14.84 -9.52
CA SER A 335 13.21 16.26 -9.18
C SER A 335 12.38 16.62 -7.94
N ASN A 336 11.53 15.71 -7.46
CA ASN A 336 10.67 15.91 -6.31
C ASN A 336 11.24 15.30 -5.03
N ALA A 337 10.74 15.77 -3.89
CA ALA A 337 11.19 15.31 -2.57
C ALA A 337 10.84 13.83 -2.29
N VAL A 338 11.75 13.12 -1.64
CA VAL A 338 11.64 11.70 -1.30
C VAL A 338 11.95 11.47 0.17
N GLY A 339 10.89 11.31 0.99
CA GLY A 339 11.01 10.89 2.38
C GLY A 339 11.23 9.38 2.50
N TYR A 340 12.07 8.99 3.46
CA TYR A 340 12.29 7.58 3.76
C TYR A 340 12.41 7.35 5.25
N VAL A 341 11.55 6.48 5.78
CA VAL A 341 11.57 6.08 7.18
C VAL A 341 11.82 4.58 7.28
N GLU A 342 12.95 4.20 7.86
CA GLU A 342 13.25 2.82 8.21
C GLU A 342 12.87 2.58 9.67
N LEU A 343 11.76 1.87 9.89
CA LEU A 343 11.16 1.67 11.21
C LEU A 343 11.93 0.61 12.03
N PRO A 344 12.59 1.01 13.15
CA PRO A 344 13.38 0.07 13.93
C PRO A 344 12.54 -1.03 14.56
N GLY A 345 12.94 -2.29 14.36
CA GLY A 345 12.26 -3.47 14.91
C GLY A 345 10.90 -3.81 14.29
N ALA A 346 10.47 -3.09 13.25
CA ALA A 346 9.23 -3.42 12.55
C ALA A 346 9.44 -4.60 11.60
N GLY A 347 8.46 -5.52 11.59
CA GLY A 347 8.37 -6.59 10.59
C GLY A 347 7.33 -6.28 9.51
N HIS A 348 7.16 -7.19 8.55
CA HIS A 348 6.09 -7.08 7.54
C HIS A 348 4.70 -7.05 8.19
N GLY A 349 3.83 -6.16 7.73
CA GLY A 349 2.47 -6.04 8.28
C GLY A 349 2.42 -5.42 9.68
N PHE A 350 3.40 -4.61 10.08
CA PHE A 350 3.42 -3.95 11.39
C PHE A 350 2.15 -3.13 11.64
N ASP A 351 1.56 -2.55 10.60
CA ASP A 351 0.34 -1.77 10.63
C ASP A 351 -0.90 -2.54 11.12
N LEU A 352 -0.83 -3.87 11.13
CA LEU A 352 -1.90 -4.75 11.65
C LEU A 352 -1.72 -5.13 13.12
N VAL A 353 -0.46 -5.17 13.61
CA VAL A 353 -0.14 -5.82 14.90
C VAL A 353 0.63 -4.95 15.89
N ASP A 354 1.26 -3.85 15.44
CA ASP A 354 2.10 -2.96 16.26
C ASP A 354 1.50 -1.56 16.36
N GLY A 355 0.77 -1.30 17.44
CA GLY A 355 0.05 -0.03 17.61
C GLY A 355 0.97 1.20 17.68
N THR A 356 2.12 1.10 18.31
CA THR A 356 3.06 2.21 18.47
C THR A 356 3.64 2.64 17.12
N ARG A 357 4.16 1.66 16.36
CA ARG A 357 4.74 1.97 15.04
C ARG A 357 3.68 2.36 14.03
N THR A 358 2.47 1.79 14.13
CA THR A 358 1.32 2.20 13.31
C THR A 358 0.93 3.64 13.60
N GLY A 359 0.84 4.05 14.87
CA GLY A 359 0.53 5.43 15.23
C GLY A 359 1.55 6.43 14.67
N ALA A 360 2.85 6.12 14.82
CA ALA A 360 3.92 6.94 14.26
C ALA A 360 3.86 7.02 12.73
N ALA A 361 3.68 5.87 12.05
CA ALA A 361 3.57 5.80 10.60
C ALA A 361 2.35 6.57 10.06
N VAL A 362 1.18 6.41 10.68
CA VAL A 362 -0.06 7.11 10.31
C VAL A 362 0.13 8.63 10.41
N ARG A 363 0.75 9.11 11.51
CA ARG A 363 1.07 10.53 11.65
C ARG A 363 2.04 11.01 10.57
N ALA A 364 3.13 10.27 10.31
CA ALA A 364 4.09 10.63 9.27
C ALA A 364 3.43 10.76 7.89
N ILE A 365 2.57 9.81 7.55
CA ILE A 365 1.82 9.83 6.29
C ILE A 365 0.89 11.06 6.25
N GLY A 366 0.18 11.35 7.34
CA GLY A 366 -0.67 12.54 7.43
C GLY A 366 0.12 13.82 7.22
N LEU A 367 1.23 14.01 7.92
CA LEU A 367 2.10 15.19 7.78
C LEU A 367 2.65 15.35 6.36
N PHE A 368 3.11 14.26 5.75
CA PHE A 368 3.62 14.27 4.38
C PHE A 368 2.52 14.68 3.39
N LEU A 369 1.35 14.05 3.47
CA LEU A 369 0.25 14.31 2.54
C LEU A 369 -0.29 15.74 2.68
N GLU A 370 -0.43 16.24 3.91
CA GLU A 370 -0.81 17.64 4.19
C GLU A 370 0.21 18.62 3.61
N HIS A 371 1.52 18.36 3.83
CA HIS A 371 2.59 19.20 3.30
C HIS A 371 2.54 19.28 1.76
N VAL A 372 2.44 18.14 1.08
CA VAL A 372 2.37 18.11 -0.39
C VAL A 372 1.10 18.78 -0.90
N HIS A 373 -0.03 18.59 -0.22
CA HIS A 373 -1.29 19.22 -0.59
C HIS A 373 -1.22 20.76 -0.45
N GLN A 374 -0.61 21.27 0.62
CA GLN A 374 -0.46 22.71 0.87
C GLN A 374 0.58 23.38 -0.05
N ALA A 375 1.64 22.64 -0.43
CA ALA A 375 2.72 23.15 -1.28
C ALA A 375 2.32 23.29 -2.76
N ARG A 376 1.17 22.75 -3.17
CA ARG A 376 0.73 22.86 -4.57
C ARG A 376 0.41 24.33 -4.93
N PRO A 377 0.72 24.79 -6.17
CA PRO A 377 0.31 26.08 -6.64
C PRO A 377 -1.23 26.19 -6.57
N HIS A 378 -1.74 27.15 -5.82
CA HIS A 378 -3.17 27.48 -5.87
C HIS A 378 -3.49 28.00 -7.27
N THR A 379 -4.13 27.19 -8.09
CA THR A 379 -4.72 27.65 -9.33
C THR A 379 -5.91 28.52 -8.93
N SER A 380 -5.71 29.83 -8.88
CA SER A 380 -6.81 30.81 -8.70
C SER A 380 -7.76 30.58 -9.87
N VAL A 381 -8.88 29.95 -9.61
CA VAL A 381 -10.02 29.96 -10.54
C VAL A 381 -10.50 31.41 -10.54
N HIS A 382 -9.97 32.23 -11.45
CA HIS A 382 -10.64 33.47 -11.79
C HIS A 382 -12.02 33.09 -12.30
N ALA A 383 -13.03 33.35 -11.50
CA ALA A 383 -14.41 33.37 -11.94
C ALA A 383 -14.46 34.38 -13.10
N VAL A 384 -14.57 33.86 -14.32
CA VAL A 384 -14.98 34.66 -15.47
C VAL A 384 -16.47 34.90 -15.24
N GLY A 385 -16.78 36.16 -14.90
CA GLY A 385 -18.12 36.65 -14.73
C GLY A 385 -18.93 36.69 -16.04
#